data_f9d59f7f9937680bf2afce0b380761d6
#
_entry.id   f9d59f7f9937680bf2afce0b380761d6
#
_cell.length_a   1.000
_cell.length_b   1.000
_cell.length_c   1.000
_cell.angle_alpha   90.00
_cell.angle_beta   90.00
_cell.angle_gamma   90.00
#
_symmetry.space_group_name_H-M   'P 1'
#
loop_
_entity.id
_entity.type
_entity.pdbx_description
1 polymer ?
#
loop_
_entity_poly.entity_id
_entity_poly.type
_entity_poly.pdbx_seq_one_letter_code
_entity_poly.pdbx_strand_id
1 'polypeptide(L)'
;MGKMNKLQKSKRNFRNSKAWKEFRHKMNVKQHGIDPITGAKLAKGCNLHHRHISAGEDDYKDMSNEDEFVMLNSMTHKMLHFGYTYYKKLGREFLDRIEKEWKRWY
;
A
#
# COMPACT_ATOMS: atom_id res chain seq x y z
N MET A 1 -4.89 10.00 -24.74
CA MET A 1 -4.95 9.25 -23.47
C MET A 1 -5.93 8.11 -23.58
N GLY A 2 -5.53 6.92 -23.20
CA GLY A 2 -6.40 5.77 -23.19
C GLY A 2 -7.50 5.88 -22.12
N LYS A 3 -8.64 5.27 -22.40
CA LYS A 3 -9.71 5.17 -21.41
C LYS A 3 -9.31 4.17 -20.34
N MET A 4 -9.65 4.47 -19.09
CA MET A 4 -9.48 3.50 -18.01
C MET A 4 -10.39 2.30 -18.25
N ASN A 5 -9.90 1.09 -18.00
CA ASN A 5 -10.72 -0.09 -18.05
C ASN A 5 -11.67 -0.14 -16.83
N LYS A 6 -12.60 -1.09 -16.84
CA LYS A 6 -13.61 -1.25 -15.78
C LYS A 6 -12.98 -1.42 -14.39
N LEU A 7 -11.92 -2.22 -14.29
CA LEU A 7 -11.24 -2.47 -13.02
C LEU A 7 -10.55 -1.22 -12.49
N GLN A 8 -9.90 -0.46 -13.36
CA GLN A 8 -9.24 0.80 -12.98
C GLN A 8 -10.23 1.83 -12.47
N LYS A 9 -11.40 1.96 -13.12
CA LYS A 9 -12.46 2.85 -12.68
C LYS A 9 -13.00 2.43 -11.32
N SER A 10 -13.23 1.14 -11.12
CA SER A 10 -13.71 0.60 -9.85
C SER A 10 -12.73 0.88 -8.71
N LYS A 11 -11.44 0.67 -8.94
CA LYS A 11 -10.40 0.97 -7.95
C LYS A 11 -10.36 2.46 -7.61
N ARG A 12 -10.45 3.34 -8.60
CA ARG A 12 -10.47 4.79 -8.37
C ARG A 12 -11.67 5.21 -7.55
N ASN A 13 -12.86 4.71 -7.91
CA ASN A 13 -14.08 5.04 -7.18
C ASN A 13 -14.01 4.55 -5.73
N PHE A 14 -13.47 3.38 -5.50
CA PHE A 14 -13.27 2.84 -4.15
C PHE A 14 -12.32 3.70 -3.33
N ARG A 15 -11.19 4.13 -3.91
CA ARG A 15 -10.24 5.01 -3.22
C ARG A 15 -10.81 6.38 -2.86
N ASN A 16 -11.87 6.80 -3.55
CA ASN A 16 -12.58 8.05 -3.24
C ASN A 16 -13.73 7.83 -2.28
N SER A 17 -14.02 6.59 -1.87
CA SER A 17 -15.12 6.29 -0.96
C SER A 17 -14.80 6.72 0.47
N LYS A 18 -15.85 6.97 1.23
CA LYS A 18 -15.75 7.28 2.65
C LYS A 18 -15.11 6.12 3.43
N ALA A 19 -15.49 4.90 3.12
CA ALA A 19 -14.95 3.70 3.78
C ALA A 19 -13.43 3.60 3.62
N TRP A 20 -12.91 3.86 2.43
CA TRP A 20 -11.48 3.86 2.17
C TRP A 20 -10.75 4.95 2.94
N LYS A 21 -11.31 6.15 2.96
CA LYS A 21 -10.73 7.29 3.68
C LYS A 21 -10.69 7.05 5.19
N GLU A 22 -11.75 6.47 5.74
CA GLU A 22 -11.81 6.10 7.15
C GLU A 22 -10.79 5.01 7.49
N PHE A 23 -10.65 4.03 6.61
CA PHE A 23 -9.65 2.97 6.78
C PHE A 23 -8.23 3.52 6.74
N ARG A 24 -7.93 4.44 5.82
CA ARG A 24 -6.64 5.11 5.77
C ARG A 24 -6.33 5.85 7.07
N HIS A 25 -7.31 6.56 7.60
CA HIS A 25 -7.14 7.28 8.85
C HIS A 25 -6.87 6.30 10.01
N LYS A 26 -7.62 5.22 10.08
CA LYS A 26 -7.43 4.15 11.06
C LYS A 26 -6.02 3.58 11.02
N MET A 27 -5.53 3.29 9.83
CA MET A 27 -4.19 2.74 9.65
C MET A 27 -3.10 3.76 10.02
N ASN A 28 -3.31 5.03 9.71
CA ASN A 28 -2.39 6.09 10.09
C ASN A 28 -2.27 6.16 11.63
N VAL A 29 -3.39 6.13 12.33
CA VAL A 29 -3.41 6.12 13.80
C VAL A 29 -2.72 4.89 14.35
N LYS A 30 -3.01 3.72 13.80
CA LYS A 30 -2.39 2.45 14.19
C LYS A 30 -0.87 2.49 14.05
N GLN A 31 -0.36 3.18 13.04
CA GLN A 31 1.07 3.33 12.78
C GLN A 31 1.71 4.53 13.49
N HIS A 32 0.94 5.25 14.32
CA HIS A 32 1.41 6.46 15.02
C HIS A 32 1.94 7.53 14.05
N GLY A 33 1.38 7.58 12.83
CA GLY A 33 1.79 8.55 11.83
C GLY A 33 3.19 8.32 11.26
N ILE A 34 3.71 7.10 11.35
CA ILE A 34 5.07 6.76 10.93
C ILE A 34 5.05 5.74 9.80
N ASP A 35 5.88 5.98 8.78
CA ASP A 35 6.17 5.01 7.73
C ASP A 35 7.07 3.93 8.35
N PRO A 36 6.62 2.66 8.44
CA PRO A 36 7.37 1.64 9.17
C PRO A 36 8.62 1.16 8.44
N ILE A 37 8.75 1.44 7.15
CA ILE A 37 9.92 1.04 6.38
C ILE A 37 11.06 2.03 6.58
N THR A 38 10.75 3.32 6.54
CA THR A 38 11.77 4.37 6.64
C THR A 38 11.91 4.95 8.03
N GLY A 39 10.92 4.76 8.90
CA GLY A 39 10.85 5.45 10.19
C GLY A 39 10.50 6.92 10.09
N ALA A 40 10.25 7.43 8.90
CA ALA A 40 9.91 8.83 8.67
C ALA A 40 8.43 9.09 8.97
N LYS A 41 8.11 10.33 9.29
CA LYS A 41 6.73 10.78 9.46
C LYS A 41 5.95 10.59 8.16
N LEU A 42 4.72 10.09 8.26
CA LEU A 42 3.83 10.02 7.11
C LEU A 42 3.47 11.43 6.64
N ALA A 43 3.82 11.76 5.42
CA ALA A 43 3.58 13.05 4.83
C ALA A 43 2.20 13.13 4.18
N LYS A 44 1.76 14.33 3.86
CA LYS A 44 0.57 14.53 3.04
C LYS A 44 0.76 13.82 1.70
N GLY A 45 -0.25 13.11 1.24
CA GLY A 45 -0.16 12.33 0.01
C GLY A 45 0.43 10.94 0.19
N CYS A 46 0.64 10.49 1.43
CA CYS A 46 1.04 9.12 1.70
C CYS A 46 0.01 8.12 1.14
N ASN A 47 0.46 6.91 0.87
CA ASN A 47 -0.33 5.89 0.20
C ASN A 47 -0.66 4.74 1.14
N LEU A 48 -1.86 4.19 1.02
CA LEU A 48 -2.20 2.92 1.66
C LEU A 48 -1.79 1.81 0.72
N HIS A 49 -0.74 1.10 1.10
CA HIS A 49 -0.13 0.05 0.28
C HIS A 49 -0.75 -1.31 0.60
N HIS A 50 -1.16 -2.03 -0.44
CA HIS A 50 -1.52 -3.44 -0.36
C HIS A 50 -0.24 -4.28 -0.36
N ARG A 51 -0.05 -5.12 0.64
CA ARG A 51 1.15 -5.96 0.76
C ARG A 51 1.25 -7.05 -0.30
N HIS A 52 0.14 -7.34 -0.99
CA HIS A 52 0.13 -8.29 -2.10
C HIS A 52 -0.58 -7.68 -3.30
N ILE A 53 -0.33 -8.23 -4.48
CA ILE A 53 -1.04 -7.79 -5.68
C ILE A 53 -2.46 -8.32 -5.65
N SER A 54 -3.43 -7.42 -5.73
CA SER A 54 -4.83 -7.80 -5.82
C SER A 54 -5.15 -8.37 -7.20
N ALA A 55 -5.76 -9.55 -7.22
CA ALA A 55 -6.10 -10.24 -8.46
C ALA A 55 -7.37 -9.70 -9.11
N GLY A 56 -8.25 -9.04 -8.34
CA GLY A 56 -9.52 -8.54 -8.84
C GLY A 56 -10.13 -7.51 -7.91
N GLU A 57 -11.36 -7.12 -8.24
CA GLU A 57 -12.08 -6.05 -7.56
C GLU A 57 -12.39 -6.39 -6.10
N ASP A 58 -12.88 -7.61 -5.84
CA ASP A 58 -13.25 -8.01 -4.48
C ASP A 58 -12.04 -8.07 -3.56
N ASP A 59 -10.94 -8.60 -4.06
CA ASP A 59 -9.69 -8.68 -3.34
C ASP A 59 -9.14 -7.26 -3.00
N TYR A 60 -9.22 -6.36 -3.95
CA TYR A 60 -8.77 -4.98 -3.76
C TYR A 60 -9.58 -4.24 -2.69
N LYS A 61 -10.88 -4.51 -2.62
CA LYS A 61 -11.80 -3.86 -1.69
C LYS A 61 -11.88 -4.53 -0.32
N ASP A 62 -11.24 -5.67 -0.16
CA ASP A 62 -11.27 -6.39 1.11
C ASP A 62 -10.38 -5.71 2.14
N MET A 63 -11.01 -5.03 3.10
CA MET A 63 -10.36 -4.35 4.21
C MET A 63 -10.47 -5.14 5.52
N SER A 64 -10.88 -6.40 5.46
CA SER A 64 -11.10 -7.22 6.66
C SER A 64 -9.81 -7.64 7.34
N ASN A 65 -8.71 -7.72 6.60
CA ASN A 65 -7.41 -8.08 7.14
C ASN A 65 -6.46 -6.89 7.12
N GLU A 66 -6.38 -6.20 8.25
CA GLU A 66 -5.54 -5.00 8.38
C GLU A 66 -4.05 -5.29 8.13
N ASP A 67 -3.59 -6.52 8.41
CA ASP A 67 -2.19 -6.89 8.23
C ASP A 67 -1.76 -6.93 6.76
N GLU A 68 -2.71 -6.94 5.84
CA GLU A 68 -2.42 -6.86 4.41
C GLU A 68 -2.20 -5.42 3.91
N PHE A 69 -2.32 -4.44 4.79
CA PHE A 69 -2.19 -3.03 4.44
C PHE A 69 -1.15 -2.33 5.28
N VAL A 70 -0.53 -1.32 4.71
CA VAL A 70 0.40 -0.44 5.42
C VAL A 70 0.39 0.94 4.78
N MET A 71 0.37 1.98 5.62
CA MET A 71 0.52 3.36 5.13
C MET A 71 1.99 3.64 4.89
N LEU A 72 2.31 4.11 3.70
CA LEU A 72 3.69 4.43 3.30
C LEU A 72 3.75 5.82 2.68
N ASN A 73 4.87 6.49 2.86
CA ASN A 73 5.13 7.70 2.10
C ASN A 73 5.20 7.38 0.60
N SER A 74 4.83 8.36 -0.22
CA SER A 74 4.74 8.18 -1.66
C SER A 74 6.03 7.62 -2.27
N MET A 75 7.18 8.10 -1.83
CA MET A 75 8.47 7.63 -2.34
C MET A 75 8.73 6.18 -1.95
N THR A 76 8.46 5.82 -0.69
CA THR A 76 8.59 4.43 -0.22
C THR A 76 7.70 3.49 -1.03
N HIS A 77 6.46 3.89 -1.25
CA HIS A 77 5.49 3.13 -2.03
C HIS A 77 5.96 2.90 -3.46
N LYS A 78 6.48 3.96 -4.10
CA LYS A 78 7.04 3.87 -5.45
C LYS A 78 8.24 2.94 -5.51
N MET A 79 9.11 3.01 -4.52
CA MET A 79 10.29 2.16 -4.43
C MET A 79 9.90 0.67 -4.34
N LEU A 80 8.91 0.34 -3.52
CA LEU A 80 8.43 -1.03 -3.41
C LEU A 80 7.80 -1.51 -4.70
N HIS A 81 6.97 -0.70 -5.34
CA HIS A 81 6.37 -1.04 -6.63
C HIS A 81 7.39 -1.22 -7.73
N PHE A 82 8.39 -0.35 -7.77
CA PHE A 82 9.49 -0.47 -8.72
C PHE A 82 10.25 -1.77 -8.50
N GLY A 83 10.61 -2.06 -7.27
CA GLY A 83 11.28 -3.31 -6.91
C GLY A 83 10.44 -4.53 -7.26
N TYR A 84 9.14 -4.48 -6.98
CA TYR A 84 8.23 -5.54 -7.32
C TYR A 84 8.14 -5.76 -8.84
N THR A 85 8.05 -4.67 -9.61
CA THR A 85 8.01 -4.77 -11.07
C THR A 85 9.26 -5.42 -11.63
N TYR A 86 10.40 -5.09 -11.06
CA TYR A 86 11.70 -5.65 -11.47
C TYR A 86 11.85 -7.12 -11.06
N TYR A 87 11.39 -7.47 -9.87
CA TYR A 87 11.55 -8.79 -9.26
C TYR A 87 10.22 -9.48 -8.98
N LYS A 88 9.29 -9.35 -9.90
CA LYS A 88 7.92 -9.86 -9.71
C LYS A 88 7.82 -11.35 -9.36
N LYS A 89 8.86 -12.13 -9.68
CA LYS A 89 8.91 -13.55 -9.28
C LYS A 89 9.08 -13.73 -7.78
N LEU A 90 9.57 -12.73 -7.08
CA LEU A 90 9.78 -12.78 -5.64
C LEU A 90 8.52 -12.45 -4.84
N GLY A 91 7.57 -11.74 -5.47
CA GLY A 91 6.27 -11.48 -4.90
C GLY A 91 6.33 -10.86 -3.51
N ARG A 92 5.42 -11.33 -2.66
CA ARG A 92 5.28 -10.84 -1.29
C ARG A 92 6.53 -11.05 -0.45
N GLU A 93 7.23 -12.16 -0.63
CA GLU A 93 8.44 -12.46 0.13
C GLU A 93 9.51 -11.38 -0.04
N PHE A 94 9.59 -10.80 -1.23
CA PHE A 94 10.52 -9.70 -1.50
C PHE A 94 10.17 -8.47 -0.66
N LEU A 95 8.89 -8.11 -0.63
CA LEU A 95 8.41 -6.97 0.16
C LEU A 95 8.64 -7.19 1.65
N ASP A 96 8.34 -8.38 2.14
CA ASP A 96 8.53 -8.73 3.54
C ASP A 96 10.01 -8.67 3.93
N ARG A 97 10.90 -9.11 3.05
CA ARG A 97 12.34 -9.02 3.29
C ARG A 97 12.82 -7.58 3.35
N ILE A 98 12.33 -6.72 2.45
CA ILE A 98 12.68 -5.29 2.49
C ILE A 98 12.23 -4.67 3.81
N GLU A 99 10.98 -4.89 4.21
CA GLU A 99 10.45 -4.36 5.46
C GLU A 99 11.28 -4.84 6.65
N LYS A 100 11.61 -6.12 6.68
CA LYS A 100 12.36 -6.74 7.78
C LYS A 100 13.77 -6.19 7.89
N GLU A 101 14.47 -6.09 6.78
CA GLU A 101 15.84 -5.56 6.76
C GLU A 101 15.87 -4.07 7.12
N TRP A 102 14.89 -3.33 6.63
CA TRP A 102 14.80 -1.90 6.93
C TRP A 102 14.59 -1.66 8.43
N LYS A 103 13.68 -2.40 9.04
CA LYS A 103 13.44 -2.32 10.49
C LYS A 103 14.66 -2.68 11.31
N ARG A 104 15.49 -3.59 10.80
CA ARG A 104 16.71 -4.01 11.45
C ARG A 104 17.75 -2.89 11.53
N TRP A 105 17.79 -2.01 10.54
CA TRP A 105 18.80 -0.95 10.45
C TRP A 105 18.28 0.41 10.93
N TYR A 106 17.00 0.56 11.01
CA TYR A 106 16.33 1.79 11.41
C TYR A 106 15.27 1.53 12.48
#